data_fb242247ea15a24afa5d300763d87ad3
#
_entry.id   fb242247ea15a24afa5d300763d87ad3
#
_cell.length_a   1.000
_cell.length_b   1.000
_cell.length_c   1.000
_cell.angle_alpha   90.00
_cell.angle_beta   90.00
_cell.angle_gamma   90.00
#
_symmetry.space_group_name_H-M   'P 1'
#
loop_
_entity.id
_entity.type
_entity.pdbx_description
1 polymer ?
#
loop_
_entity_poly.entity_id
_entity_poly.type
_entity_poly.pdbx_seq_one_letter_code
_entity_poly.pdbx_strand_id
1 'polypeptide(L)'
;MTTFIDGAATFAPVSAPLRDWLREHADLAAHRGTDTNGTEQVYVAGFPDSVSLASGPAFSLYTAGGTTGGTLLDRPFVRFNVHALTAPVAEAAAYALRSVLEHAAGAALGTQADPSDVRLVGAQTESPIWSPDLDLPGTSRFVVTSTLTVQAVGV
;
A
#
# COMPACT_ATOMS: atom_id res chain seq x y z
N MET A 1 -0.78 -5.67 -19.42
CA MET A 1 -0.21 -5.46 -20.76
C MET A 1 1.31 -5.43 -20.66
N THR A 2 1.96 -6.17 -21.51
CA THR A 2 3.42 -6.23 -21.62
C THR A 2 3.92 -5.09 -22.51
N THR A 3 4.82 -4.27 -21.99
CA THR A 3 5.38 -3.14 -22.72
C THR A 3 6.91 -3.18 -22.70
N PHE A 4 7.51 -3.02 -23.86
CA PHE A 4 8.95 -2.90 -24.01
C PHE A 4 9.28 -1.61 -24.75
N ILE A 5 10.37 -0.97 -24.36
CA ILE A 5 10.96 0.18 -25.03
C ILE A 5 12.32 -0.27 -25.57
N ASP A 6 12.52 -0.22 -26.88
CA ASP A 6 13.76 -0.64 -27.55
C ASP A 6 14.24 -2.04 -27.13
N GLY A 7 13.29 -2.97 -26.90
CA GLY A 7 13.59 -4.33 -26.47
C GLY A 7 13.89 -4.47 -24.97
N ALA A 8 13.87 -3.38 -24.20
CA ALA A 8 14.04 -3.42 -22.75
C ALA A 8 12.69 -3.58 -22.06
N ALA A 9 12.66 -4.35 -20.98
CA ALA A 9 11.48 -4.45 -20.12
C ALA A 9 11.23 -3.12 -19.40
N THR A 10 9.97 -2.73 -19.27
CA THR A 10 9.56 -1.54 -18.54
C THR A 10 8.96 -1.92 -17.18
N PHE A 11 9.05 -1.00 -16.22
CA PHE A 11 8.42 -1.14 -14.92
C PHE A 11 7.13 -0.33 -14.86
N ALA A 12 6.07 -0.95 -14.35
CA ALA A 12 4.79 -0.29 -14.14
C ALA A 12 4.77 0.42 -12.78
N PRO A 13 4.05 1.56 -12.65
CA PRO A 13 3.81 2.16 -11.36
C PRO A 13 3.09 1.21 -10.41
N VAL A 14 3.54 1.15 -9.15
CA VAL A 14 3.03 0.17 -8.18
C VAL A 14 1.92 0.73 -7.30
N SER A 15 1.81 2.05 -7.15
CA SER A 15 0.94 2.68 -6.14
C SER A 15 -0.54 2.35 -6.34
N ALA A 16 -1.09 2.55 -7.53
CA ALA A 16 -2.50 2.29 -7.78
C ALA A 16 -2.85 0.79 -7.73
N PRO A 17 -2.09 -0.12 -8.35
CA PRO A 17 -2.32 -1.55 -8.22
C PRO A 17 -2.22 -2.05 -6.78
N LEU A 18 -1.26 -1.55 -6.01
CA LEU A 18 -1.11 -1.90 -4.59
C LEU A 18 -2.28 -1.42 -3.75
N ARG A 19 -2.75 -0.18 -3.97
CA ARG A 19 -3.97 0.34 -3.33
C ARG A 19 -5.16 -0.58 -3.58
N ASP A 20 -5.39 -0.95 -4.83
CA ASP A 20 -6.56 -1.75 -5.21
C ASP A 20 -6.48 -3.16 -4.62
N TRP A 21 -5.30 -3.75 -4.61
CA TRP A 21 -5.06 -5.05 -3.96
C TRP A 21 -5.30 -4.99 -2.45
N LEU A 22 -4.83 -3.94 -1.76
CA LEU A 22 -5.05 -3.77 -0.33
C LEU A 22 -6.53 -3.48 0.01
N ARG A 23 -7.26 -2.80 -0.87
CA ARG A 23 -8.70 -2.58 -0.70
C ARG A 23 -9.51 -3.87 -0.69
N GLU A 24 -9.08 -4.87 -1.44
CA GLU A 24 -9.75 -6.16 -1.56
C GLU A 24 -9.18 -7.24 -0.63
N HIS A 25 -8.06 -6.97 0.04
CA HIS A 25 -7.37 -7.98 0.85
C HIS A 25 -8.19 -8.34 2.10
N ALA A 26 -8.55 -9.64 2.23
CA ALA A 26 -9.40 -10.12 3.31
C ALA A 26 -8.82 -9.88 4.72
N ASP A 27 -7.51 -10.01 4.87
CA ASP A 27 -6.85 -9.86 6.17
C ASP A 27 -6.80 -8.42 6.67
N LEU A 28 -7.06 -7.44 5.80
CA LEU A 28 -7.22 -6.04 6.18
C LEU A 28 -8.66 -5.62 6.41
N ALA A 29 -9.63 -6.45 6.10
CA ALA A 29 -11.05 -6.09 6.16
C ALA A 29 -11.49 -5.61 7.55
N ALA A 30 -10.96 -6.22 8.62
CA ALA A 30 -11.25 -5.82 10.00
C ALA A 30 -10.47 -4.59 10.47
N HIS A 31 -9.49 -4.13 9.70
CA HIS A 31 -8.56 -3.06 10.06
C HIS A 31 -8.63 -1.85 9.15
N ARG A 32 -9.60 -1.76 8.28
CA ARG A 32 -9.82 -0.58 7.44
C ARG A 32 -11.27 -0.13 7.52
N GLY A 33 -11.46 1.17 7.51
CA GLY A 33 -12.79 1.75 7.44
C GLY A 33 -13.27 1.93 6.01
N THR A 34 -14.47 2.44 5.91
CA THR A 34 -15.12 2.80 4.64
C THR A 34 -15.41 4.29 4.66
N ASP A 35 -15.17 4.99 3.58
CA ASP A 35 -15.47 6.41 3.49
C ASP A 35 -16.96 6.67 3.27
N THR A 36 -17.34 7.94 3.21
CA THR A 36 -18.75 8.33 3.04
C THR A 36 -19.34 7.92 1.69
N ASN A 37 -18.49 7.53 0.72
CA ASN A 37 -18.92 7.02 -0.58
C ASN A 37 -18.95 5.47 -0.64
N GLY A 38 -18.67 4.80 0.48
CA GLY A 38 -18.61 3.34 0.52
C GLY A 38 -17.31 2.74 0.01
N THR A 39 -16.27 3.54 -0.18
CA THR A 39 -14.95 3.07 -0.64
C THR A 39 -14.10 2.65 0.55
N GLU A 40 -13.42 1.51 0.41
CA GLU A 40 -12.43 1.05 1.40
C GLU A 40 -11.30 2.06 1.53
N GLN A 41 -10.93 2.41 2.76
CA GLN A 41 -10.05 3.54 3.06
C GLN A 41 -8.56 3.21 2.86
N VAL A 42 -8.19 2.93 1.63
CA VAL A 42 -6.80 2.87 1.16
C VAL A 42 -6.64 3.83 0.00
N TYR A 43 -5.75 4.81 0.13
CA TYR A 43 -5.60 5.90 -0.83
C TYR A 43 -4.16 6.08 -1.26
N VAL A 44 -3.96 6.60 -2.47
CA VAL A 44 -2.65 7.03 -2.96
C VAL A 44 -2.47 8.51 -2.68
N ALA A 45 -1.33 8.86 -2.12
CA ALA A 45 -0.85 10.21 -1.78
C ALA A 45 -1.56 10.85 -0.58
N GLY A 46 -2.83 11.09 -0.58
CA GLY A 46 -3.52 11.78 0.51
C GLY A 46 -4.93 11.27 0.71
N PHE A 47 -5.61 11.82 1.70
CA PHE A 47 -6.99 11.46 1.97
C PHE A 47 -7.95 12.39 1.22
N PRO A 48 -9.01 11.85 0.60
CA PRO A 48 -10.11 12.66 0.09
C PRO A 48 -10.97 13.22 1.24
N ASP A 49 -11.81 14.22 0.94
CA ASP A 49 -12.73 14.77 1.92
C ASP A 49 -13.75 13.76 2.44
N SER A 50 -13.96 12.66 1.69
CA SER A 50 -14.87 11.58 2.06
C SER A 50 -14.33 10.66 3.16
N VAL A 51 -13.05 10.77 3.55
CA VAL A 51 -12.47 9.92 4.58
C VAL A 51 -13.21 10.02 5.91
N SER A 52 -13.42 8.88 6.57
CA SER A 52 -14.12 8.80 7.84
C SER A 52 -13.38 7.89 8.81
N LEU A 53 -12.62 8.47 9.72
CA LEU A 53 -11.92 7.70 10.76
C LEU A 53 -12.88 7.11 11.80
N ALA A 54 -14.11 7.63 11.89
CA ALA A 54 -15.15 7.05 12.73
C ALA A 54 -15.58 5.66 12.24
N SER A 55 -15.47 5.38 10.94
CA SER A 55 -15.77 4.05 10.38
C SER A 55 -14.64 3.05 10.57
N GLY A 56 -13.43 3.51 10.84
CA GLY A 56 -12.24 2.70 11.02
C GLY A 56 -10.98 3.36 10.47
N PRO A 57 -9.83 2.66 10.56
CA PRO A 57 -8.56 3.19 10.08
C PRO A 57 -8.55 3.53 8.59
N ALA A 58 -7.73 4.49 8.23
CA ALA A 58 -7.45 4.89 6.86
C ALA A 58 -5.95 4.76 6.58
N PHE A 59 -5.63 4.25 5.41
CA PHE A 59 -4.27 4.05 4.93
C PHE A 59 -4.03 4.99 3.75
N SER A 60 -2.92 5.70 3.77
CA SER A 60 -2.42 6.36 2.57
C SER A 60 -1.04 5.84 2.22
N LEU A 61 -0.75 5.69 0.95
CA LEU A 61 0.53 5.18 0.49
C LEU A 61 1.11 6.05 -0.63
N TYR A 62 2.41 6.10 -0.70
CA TYR A 62 3.14 6.72 -1.80
C TYR A 62 4.53 6.13 -1.96
N THR A 63 5.03 6.17 -3.18
CA THR A 63 6.38 5.74 -3.49
C THR A 63 7.36 6.85 -3.14
N ALA A 64 8.41 6.52 -2.40
CA ALA A 64 9.42 7.47 -1.94
C ALA A 64 10.79 7.17 -2.56
N GLY A 65 10.81 6.78 -3.84
CA GLY A 65 12.03 6.36 -4.53
C GLY A 65 12.20 4.86 -4.51
N GLY A 66 13.44 4.42 -4.64
CA GLY A 66 13.76 3.00 -4.70
C GLY A 66 15.04 2.74 -5.48
N THR A 67 15.36 1.49 -5.70
CA THR A 67 16.52 1.05 -6.48
C THR A 67 16.11 -0.03 -7.46
N THR A 68 16.82 -0.15 -8.56
CA THR A 68 16.64 -1.26 -9.49
C THR A 68 17.32 -2.52 -8.97
N GLY A 69 16.69 -3.65 -9.17
CA GLY A 69 17.26 -4.98 -8.89
C GLY A 69 17.81 -5.67 -10.13
N GLY A 70 18.45 -4.90 -11.02
CA GLY A 70 18.88 -5.38 -12.33
C GLY A 70 17.87 -5.00 -13.41
N THR A 71 17.84 -5.74 -14.53
CA THR A 71 16.98 -5.45 -15.68
C THR A 71 15.56 -5.99 -15.55
N LEU A 72 15.31 -6.89 -14.61
CA LEU A 72 14.03 -7.61 -14.48
C LEU A 72 13.26 -7.27 -13.21
N LEU A 73 13.92 -6.65 -12.24
CA LEU A 73 13.33 -6.35 -10.94
C LEU A 73 13.43 -4.86 -10.64
N ASP A 74 12.37 -4.32 -10.08
CA ASP A 74 12.33 -2.99 -9.48
C ASP A 74 12.13 -3.13 -7.97
N ARG A 75 12.71 -2.22 -7.22
CA ARG A 75 12.61 -2.20 -5.75
C ARG A 75 12.12 -0.85 -5.27
N PRO A 76 10.84 -0.55 -5.51
CA PRO A 76 10.27 0.70 -5.00
C PRO A 76 10.21 0.70 -3.48
N PHE A 77 10.52 1.86 -2.92
CA PHE A 77 10.32 2.14 -1.51
C PHE A 77 8.95 2.77 -1.32
N VAL A 78 8.09 2.15 -0.53
CA VAL A 78 6.73 2.61 -0.29
C VAL A 78 6.57 2.98 1.17
N ARG A 79 6.02 4.15 1.41
CA ARG A 79 5.65 4.62 2.73
C ARG A 79 4.13 4.59 2.87
N PHE A 80 3.67 4.04 3.98
CA PHE A 80 2.26 4.04 4.37
C PHE A 80 2.07 4.90 5.60
N ASN A 81 1.04 5.73 5.60
CA ASN A 81 0.54 6.39 6.79
C ASN A 81 -0.76 5.71 7.20
N VAL A 82 -0.81 5.25 8.43
CA VAL A 82 -1.98 4.57 8.99
C VAL A 82 -2.58 5.47 10.07
N HIS A 83 -3.75 6.02 9.80
CA HIS A 83 -4.46 6.91 10.70
C HIS A 83 -5.66 6.22 11.33
N ALA A 84 -5.89 6.49 12.61
CA ALA A 84 -7.10 6.09 13.33
C ALA A 84 -7.42 7.10 14.43
N LEU A 85 -8.59 6.98 15.03
CA LEU A 85 -9.00 7.85 16.14
C LEU A 85 -8.18 7.63 17.42
N THR A 86 -7.67 6.41 17.61
CA THR A 86 -6.88 6.06 18.79
C THR A 86 -5.59 5.35 18.41
N ALA A 87 -4.56 5.48 19.25
CA ALA A 87 -3.27 4.85 19.01
C ALA A 87 -3.34 3.30 18.95
N PRO A 88 -4.06 2.61 19.86
CA PRO A 88 -4.16 1.14 19.77
C PRO A 88 -4.80 0.64 18.48
N VAL A 89 -5.80 1.35 17.97
CA VAL A 89 -6.46 0.99 16.71
C VAL A 89 -5.54 1.22 15.52
N ALA A 90 -4.84 2.36 15.48
CA ALA A 90 -3.86 2.66 14.45
C ALA A 90 -2.70 1.65 14.45
N GLU A 91 -2.19 1.29 15.63
CA GLU A 91 -1.12 0.32 15.77
C GLU A 91 -1.54 -1.06 15.26
N ALA A 92 -2.71 -1.55 15.68
CA ALA A 92 -3.22 -2.84 15.22
C ALA A 92 -3.37 -2.88 13.69
N ALA A 93 -3.87 -1.81 13.08
CA ALA A 93 -3.99 -1.70 11.64
C ALA A 93 -2.61 -1.68 10.94
N ALA A 94 -1.64 -0.97 11.52
CA ALA A 94 -0.28 -0.90 10.97
C ALA A 94 0.43 -2.27 11.01
N TYR A 95 0.28 -3.02 12.10
CA TYR A 95 0.84 -4.38 12.18
C TYR A 95 0.12 -5.37 11.27
N ALA A 96 -1.18 -5.24 11.08
CA ALA A 96 -1.92 -6.03 10.10
C ALA A 96 -1.41 -5.75 8.66
N LEU A 97 -1.19 -4.50 8.32
CA LEU A 97 -0.59 -4.12 7.04
C LEU A 97 0.80 -4.74 6.86
N ARG A 98 1.65 -4.66 7.87
CA ARG A 98 2.97 -5.29 7.83
C ARG A 98 2.88 -6.78 7.55
N SER A 99 2.01 -7.50 8.24
CA SER A 99 1.81 -8.93 8.04
C SER A 99 1.34 -9.26 6.62
N VAL A 100 0.40 -8.48 6.10
CA VAL A 100 -0.10 -8.64 4.73
C VAL A 100 1.03 -8.46 3.71
N LEU A 101 1.84 -7.42 3.86
CA LEU A 101 2.95 -7.15 2.95
C LEU A 101 4.03 -8.22 3.01
N GLU A 102 4.39 -8.69 4.19
CA GLU A 102 5.42 -9.72 4.36
C GLU A 102 5.02 -11.08 3.81
N HIS A 103 3.72 -11.36 3.70
CA HIS A 103 3.19 -12.61 3.12
C HIS A 103 2.71 -12.45 1.67
N ALA A 104 3.03 -11.34 1.03
CA ALA A 104 2.49 -11.01 -0.29
C ALA A 104 3.31 -11.55 -1.47
N ALA A 105 4.37 -12.31 -1.23
CA ALA A 105 5.22 -12.86 -2.29
C ALA A 105 4.39 -13.68 -3.30
N GLY A 106 4.55 -13.37 -4.58
CA GLY A 106 3.81 -14.01 -5.66
C GLY A 106 2.46 -13.36 -5.99
N ALA A 107 2.03 -12.35 -5.22
CA ALA A 107 0.76 -11.69 -5.48
C ALA A 107 0.78 -10.90 -6.80
N ALA A 108 -0.29 -11.04 -7.58
CA ALA A 108 -0.61 -10.12 -8.66
C ALA A 108 -1.37 -8.93 -8.07
N LEU A 109 -0.83 -7.73 -8.22
CA LEU A 109 -1.42 -6.52 -7.69
C LEU A 109 -2.55 -6.03 -8.60
N GLY A 110 -3.47 -5.26 -8.03
CA GLY A 110 -4.66 -4.77 -8.72
C GLY A 110 -5.93 -5.28 -8.04
N THR A 111 -7.05 -5.21 -8.73
CA THR A 111 -8.33 -5.75 -8.27
C THR A 111 -8.59 -7.11 -8.91
N GLN A 112 -9.54 -7.87 -8.35
CA GLN A 112 -10.00 -9.12 -8.97
C GLN A 112 -10.66 -8.86 -10.34
N ALA A 113 -11.33 -7.71 -10.48
CA ALA A 113 -12.00 -7.31 -11.72
C ALA A 113 -11.01 -6.81 -12.79
N ASP A 114 -9.87 -6.26 -12.36
CA ASP A 114 -8.81 -5.73 -13.23
C ASP A 114 -7.45 -6.15 -12.69
N PRO A 115 -7.04 -7.42 -12.89
CA PRO A 115 -5.74 -7.92 -12.45
C PRO A 115 -4.61 -7.15 -13.13
N SER A 116 -3.67 -6.66 -12.33
CA SER A 116 -2.50 -5.94 -12.82
C SER A 116 -1.44 -6.88 -13.38
N ASP A 117 -0.68 -6.40 -14.36
CA ASP A 117 0.57 -7.04 -14.82
C ASP A 117 1.71 -6.91 -13.78
N VAL A 118 1.49 -6.15 -12.74
CA VAL A 118 2.47 -5.95 -11.66
C VAL A 118 2.45 -7.16 -10.72
N ARG A 119 3.56 -7.86 -10.65
CA ARG A 119 3.70 -9.00 -9.75
C ARG A 119 4.70 -8.70 -8.65
N LEU A 120 4.27 -8.91 -7.42
CA LEU A 120 5.10 -8.75 -6.24
C LEU A 120 5.91 -10.03 -6.03
N VAL A 121 7.23 -9.91 -6.06
CA VAL A 121 8.15 -11.03 -5.79
C VAL A 121 8.39 -11.17 -4.29
N GLY A 122 8.44 -10.05 -3.59
CA GLY A 122 8.61 -10.02 -2.14
C GLY A 122 8.48 -8.61 -1.60
N ALA A 123 8.48 -8.51 -0.28
CA ALA A 123 8.48 -7.25 0.44
C ALA A 123 9.31 -7.38 1.71
N GLN A 124 10.05 -6.35 2.03
CA GLN A 124 10.73 -6.21 3.31
C GLN A 124 10.14 -5.01 4.02
N THR A 125 9.39 -5.25 5.09
CA THR A 125 8.62 -4.24 5.78
C THR A 125 9.17 -4.02 7.18
N GLU A 126 9.45 -2.77 7.51
CA GLU A 126 9.95 -2.39 8.83
C GLU A 126 8.82 -2.38 9.86
N SER A 127 9.20 -2.41 11.13
CA SER A 127 8.22 -2.28 12.22
C SER A 127 7.54 -0.91 12.16
N PRO A 128 6.23 -0.86 12.41
CA PRO A 128 5.50 0.41 12.45
C PRO A 128 6.08 1.37 13.48
N ILE A 129 6.12 2.65 13.14
CA ILE A 129 6.61 3.73 14.00
C ILE A 129 5.47 4.69 14.29
N TRP A 130 5.22 4.96 15.57
CA TRP A 130 4.29 6.01 15.96
C TRP A 130 4.85 7.38 15.56
N SER A 131 4.07 8.13 14.81
CA SER A 131 4.46 9.44 14.28
C SER A 131 3.22 10.34 14.19
N PRO A 132 2.93 11.13 15.24
CA PRO A 132 1.75 11.97 15.28
C PRO A 132 1.65 12.90 14.07
N ASP A 133 0.45 13.06 13.55
CA ASP A 133 0.17 13.99 12.47
C ASP A 133 -0.34 15.32 13.07
N LEU A 134 0.48 16.34 12.99
CA LEU A 134 0.17 17.65 13.56
C LEU A 134 -0.94 18.38 12.76
N ASP A 135 -1.16 17.99 11.51
CA ASP A 135 -2.22 18.56 10.67
C ASP A 135 -3.59 17.95 10.94
N LEU A 136 -3.63 16.83 11.66
CA LEU A 136 -4.87 16.13 12.04
C LEU A 136 -4.91 15.90 13.56
N PRO A 137 -5.09 16.95 14.36
CA PRO A 137 -5.15 16.82 15.81
C PRO A 137 -6.31 15.92 16.26
N GLY A 138 -6.09 15.16 17.34
CA GLY A 138 -7.08 14.22 17.85
C GLY A 138 -7.09 12.87 17.14
N THR A 139 -6.16 12.63 16.24
CA THR A 139 -5.94 11.34 15.57
C THR A 139 -4.58 10.76 15.95
N SER A 140 -4.40 9.47 15.68
CA SER A 140 -3.11 8.79 15.83
C SER A 140 -2.64 8.29 14.49
N ARG A 141 -1.34 8.42 14.23
CA ARG A 141 -0.70 7.93 13.01
C ARG A 141 0.46 7.01 13.34
N PHE A 142 0.49 5.87 12.65
CA PHE A 142 1.68 5.02 12.52
C PHE A 142 2.18 5.08 11.08
N VAL A 143 3.50 5.06 10.93
CA VAL A 143 4.17 5.01 9.64
C VAL A 143 4.75 3.64 9.44
N VAL A 144 4.46 3.04 8.30
CA VAL A 144 5.01 1.74 7.87
C VAL A 144 5.78 1.95 6.58
N THR A 145 7.02 1.51 6.54
CA THR A 145 7.83 1.57 5.33
C THR A 145 8.15 0.18 4.82
N SER A 146 8.09 0.00 3.52
CA SER A 146 8.34 -1.28 2.88
C SER A 146 9.17 -1.09 1.61
N THR A 147 10.16 -1.94 1.44
CA THR A 147 10.85 -2.09 0.16
C THR A 147 10.21 -3.28 -0.55
N LEU A 148 9.50 -3.01 -1.63
CA LEU A 148 8.91 -4.06 -2.45
C LEU A 148 9.93 -4.54 -3.48
N THR A 149 9.82 -5.78 -3.88
CA THR A 149 10.50 -6.30 -5.07
C THR A 149 9.46 -6.67 -6.08
N VAL A 150 9.47 -5.99 -7.22
CA VAL A 150 8.45 -6.07 -8.25
C VAL A 150 9.07 -6.56 -9.55
N GLN A 151 8.39 -7.47 -10.22
CA GLN A 151 8.83 -7.96 -11.53
C GLN A 151 8.53 -6.93 -12.61
N ALA A 152 9.45 -6.77 -13.56
CA ALA A 152 9.24 -5.93 -14.72
C ALA A 152 8.04 -6.41 -15.54
N VAL A 153 7.32 -5.46 -16.14
CA VAL A 153 6.19 -5.76 -17.01
C VAL A 153 6.71 -6.48 -18.25
N GLY A 154 6.08 -7.59 -18.60
CA GLY A 154 6.41 -8.34 -19.81
C GLY A 154 7.44 -9.44 -19.64
N VAL A 155 7.75 -9.79 -18.43
CA VAL A 155 8.72 -10.86 -18.11
C VAL A 155 8.04 -12.04 -17.44
#